data_d8e4f97a149deeae0387610a362c6e45
#
_entry.id   d8e4f97a149deeae0387610a362c6e45
#
_cell.length_a   1.000
_cell.length_b   1.000
_cell.length_c   1.000
_cell.angle_alpha   90.00
_cell.angle_beta   90.00
_cell.angle_gamma   90.00
#
_symmetry.space_group_name_H-M   'P 1'
#
loop_
_entity.id
_entity.type
_entity.pdbx_description
1 polymer ?
#
loop_
_entity_poly.entity_id
_entity_poly.type
_entity_poly.pdbx_seq_one_letter_code
_entity_poly.pdbx_strand_id
1 'polypeptide(L)'
;MTGISRSRILIDSRYDANPDAKAAAFIAPYEHRVDSIMKPVVGRTAHPMQAHKPESDLSNLLSDILVWGGDEFKENPDFGVYNMGGIRAALPEGNITYGDILNVAPFENHICFLSLTGDKVLQLFREMASRRGEGVSHGVQLVISKDGKLVSAKLHGKDIDPAKTYRVATLDYLAQGNDGLEAFKSKTNVVSPDDEPHDVRYIIINYFRHHAAEGKAVDARVEGRVTLQ
;
A
#
# COMPACT_ATOMS: atom_id res chain seq x y z
N MET A 1 -39.32 -27.94 24.89
CA MET A 1 -37.86 -27.95 24.67
C MET A 1 -37.21 -27.81 26.01
N THR A 2 -36.48 -28.83 26.46
CA THR A 2 -35.98 -28.91 27.87
C THR A 2 -34.50 -28.60 28.01
N GLY A 3 -33.81 -28.17 27.00
CA GLY A 3 -32.42 -27.73 27.10
C GLY A 3 -31.74 -27.51 25.74
N ILE A 4 -30.80 -26.60 25.68
CA ILE A 4 -29.86 -26.41 24.58
C ILE A 4 -28.48 -26.71 25.16
N SER A 5 -27.79 -27.74 24.64
CA SER A 5 -26.39 -27.99 24.95
C SER A 5 -25.51 -27.40 23.85
N ARG A 6 -24.38 -26.81 24.25
CA ARG A 6 -23.37 -26.30 23.33
C ARG A 6 -22.04 -26.98 23.63
N SER A 7 -21.34 -27.41 22.59
CA SER A 7 -19.96 -27.87 22.69
C SER A 7 -19.06 -27.02 21.81
N ARG A 8 -17.81 -26.83 22.24
CA ARG A 8 -16.76 -26.17 21.45
C ARG A 8 -15.66 -27.20 21.20
N ILE A 9 -15.40 -27.47 19.95
CA ILE A 9 -14.27 -28.30 19.53
C ILE A 9 -13.19 -27.36 19.02
N LEU A 10 -12.01 -27.39 19.63
CA LEU A 10 -10.84 -26.68 19.16
C LEU A 10 -10.18 -27.54 18.08
N ILE A 11 -9.98 -26.95 16.91
CA ILE A 11 -9.17 -27.52 15.83
C ILE A 11 -7.71 -27.11 16.12
N ASP A 12 -6.90 -28.07 16.48
CA ASP A 12 -5.49 -27.89 16.82
C ASP A 12 -4.65 -29.07 16.32
N SER A 13 -3.35 -29.08 16.62
CA SER A 13 -2.39 -30.11 16.14
C SER A 13 -2.74 -31.56 16.47
N ARG A 14 -3.73 -31.83 17.35
CA ARG A 14 -4.22 -33.18 17.59
C ARG A 14 -4.86 -33.83 16.38
N TYR A 15 -5.35 -33.03 15.45
CA TYR A 15 -5.97 -33.49 14.19
C TYR A 15 -4.95 -33.72 13.08
N ASP A 16 -3.74 -33.14 13.20
CA ASP A 16 -2.69 -33.23 12.17
C ASP A 16 -2.11 -34.66 12.06
N ALA A 17 -2.19 -35.44 13.15
CA ALA A 17 -1.66 -36.80 13.18
C ALA A 17 -2.46 -37.79 12.30
N ASN A 18 -3.71 -37.49 11.97
CA ASN A 18 -4.59 -38.34 11.17
C ASN A 18 -5.33 -37.52 10.10
N PRO A 19 -4.63 -37.02 9.07
CA PRO A 19 -5.24 -36.26 8.00
C PRO A 19 -6.23 -37.12 7.21
N ASP A 20 -7.37 -36.57 6.84
CA ASP A 20 -8.32 -37.26 5.94
C ASP A 20 -7.73 -37.32 4.52
N ALA A 21 -7.31 -38.54 4.14
CA ALA A 21 -6.69 -38.79 2.84
C ALA A 21 -7.59 -38.42 1.65
N LYS A 22 -8.94 -38.55 1.79
CA LYS A 22 -9.90 -38.23 0.72
C LYS A 22 -10.02 -36.71 0.59
N ALA A 23 -10.07 -35.95 1.72
CA ALA A 23 -10.09 -34.52 1.70
C ALA A 23 -8.76 -33.94 1.13
N ALA A 24 -7.61 -34.48 1.55
CA ALA A 24 -6.31 -34.10 1.03
C ALA A 24 -6.22 -34.34 -0.49
N ALA A 25 -6.63 -35.51 -0.98
CA ALA A 25 -6.63 -35.80 -2.41
C ALA A 25 -7.57 -34.89 -3.21
N PHE A 26 -8.69 -34.49 -2.63
CA PHE A 26 -9.61 -33.53 -3.26
C PHE A 26 -9.03 -32.13 -3.36
N ILE A 27 -8.30 -31.67 -2.33
CA ILE A 27 -7.73 -30.32 -2.27
C ILE A 27 -6.43 -30.20 -3.07
N ALA A 28 -5.63 -31.28 -3.16
CA ALA A 28 -4.29 -31.26 -3.76
C ALA A 28 -4.19 -30.59 -5.15
N PRO A 29 -5.12 -30.77 -6.12
CA PRO A 29 -5.05 -30.08 -7.41
C PRO A 29 -5.18 -28.54 -7.28
N TYR A 30 -5.97 -28.08 -6.33
CA TYR A 30 -6.16 -26.66 -6.06
C TYR A 30 -4.93 -26.06 -5.35
N GLU A 31 -4.36 -26.79 -4.39
CA GLU A 31 -3.11 -26.42 -3.72
C GLU A 31 -1.97 -26.26 -4.72
N HIS A 32 -1.78 -27.23 -5.62
CA HIS A 32 -0.77 -27.15 -6.67
C HIS A 32 -0.96 -25.93 -7.57
N ARG A 33 -2.18 -25.60 -7.92
CA ARG A 33 -2.48 -24.43 -8.75
C ARG A 33 -2.20 -23.14 -7.99
N VAL A 34 -2.63 -23.02 -6.74
CA VAL A 34 -2.35 -21.85 -5.89
C VAL A 34 -0.86 -21.70 -5.69
N ASP A 35 -0.16 -22.75 -5.34
CA ASP A 35 1.29 -22.76 -5.14
C ASP A 35 2.05 -22.30 -6.39
N SER A 36 1.65 -22.74 -7.58
CA SER A 36 2.29 -22.34 -8.84
C SER A 36 2.18 -20.84 -9.12
N ILE A 37 1.14 -20.17 -8.59
CA ILE A 37 0.93 -18.73 -8.74
C ILE A 37 1.57 -17.95 -7.59
N MET A 38 1.43 -18.45 -6.35
CA MET A 38 1.78 -17.69 -5.15
C MET A 38 3.24 -17.80 -4.75
N LYS A 39 3.90 -18.95 -5.03
CA LYS A 39 5.28 -19.22 -4.62
C LYS A 39 6.40 -18.60 -5.48
N PRO A 40 6.20 -18.20 -6.76
CA PRO A 40 7.28 -17.56 -7.51
C PRO A 40 7.83 -16.34 -6.79
N VAL A 41 9.18 -16.31 -6.66
CA VAL A 41 9.90 -15.19 -6.07
C VAL A 41 9.93 -14.05 -7.07
N VAL A 42 9.55 -12.86 -6.64
CA VAL A 42 9.50 -11.64 -7.46
C VAL A 42 10.65 -10.68 -7.16
N GLY A 43 11.32 -10.84 -6.03
CA GLY A 43 12.45 -10.03 -5.61
C GLY A 43 12.86 -10.36 -4.18
N ARG A 44 13.52 -9.42 -3.52
CA ARG A 44 13.90 -9.57 -2.11
C ARG A 44 13.95 -8.23 -1.40
N THR A 45 13.80 -8.26 -0.08
CA THR A 45 13.96 -7.12 0.83
C THR A 45 15.27 -7.22 1.60
N ALA A 46 15.82 -6.06 1.98
CA ALA A 46 17.05 -5.98 2.79
C ALA A 46 16.78 -6.20 4.30
N HIS A 47 15.55 -5.98 4.75
CA HIS A 47 15.10 -6.16 6.13
C HIS A 47 13.57 -6.34 6.15
N PRO A 48 12.97 -6.80 7.27
CA PRO A 48 11.51 -6.88 7.38
C PRO A 48 10.91 -5.47 7.40
N MET A 49 9.78 -5.26 6.71
CA MET A 49 9.07 -3.98 6.66
C MET A 49 7.61 -4.16 7.03
N GLN A 50 7.06 -3.20 7.79
CA GLN A 50 5.66 -3.24 8.22
C GLN A 50 5.04 -1.85 8.24
N ALA A 51 3.71 -1.77 8.09
CA ALA A 51 2.99 -0.51 8.11
C ALA A 51 2.54 -0.13 9.53
N HIS A 52 2.82 1.10 9.93
CA HIS A 52 2.33 1.73 11.17
C HIS A 52 2.30 3.25 11.03
N LYS A 53 1.42 3.90 11.77
CA LYS A 53 1.33 5.37 11.82
C LYS A 53 2.33 5.96 12.82
N PRO A 54 2.80 7.18 12.60
CA PRO A 54 2.43 8.12 11.55
C PRO A 54 3.13 7.85 10.21
N GLU A 55 4.28 7.18 10.23
CA GLU A 55 5.13 6.82 9.11
C GLU A 55 5.71 5.43 9.34
N SER A 56 5.98 4.71 8.28
CA SER A 56 6.68 3.42 8.31
C SER A 56 7.47 3.18 7.03
N ASP A 57 8.44 2.28 7.10
CA ASP A 57 9.23 1.83 5.96
C ASP A 57 8.34 1.29 4.84
N LEU A 58 7.36 0.41 5.15
CA LEU A 58 6.48 -0.18 4.15
C LEU A 58 5.53 0.85 3.53
N SER A 59 5.00 1.81 4.30
CA SER A 59 4.15 2.87 3.73
C SER A 59 4.94 3.83 2.85
N ASN A 60 6.18 4.12 3.22
CA ASN A 60 7.10 4.90 2.39
C ASN A 60 7.38 4.18 1.07
N LEU A 61 7.72 2.88 1.15
CA LEU A 61 7.97 2.05 -0.03
C LEU A 61 6.78 2.06 -1.01
N LEU A 62 5.57 1.77 -0.51
CA LEU A 62 4.40 1.67 -1.39
C LEU A 62 4.03 3.00 -2.04
N SER A 63 4.21 4.11 -1.31
CA SER A 63 3.98 5.45 -1.85
C SER A 63 5.03 5.83 -2.91
N ASP A 64 6.30 5.43 -2.70
CA ASP A 64 7.37 5.64 -3.68
C ASP A 64 7.15 4.79 -4.94
N ILE A 65 6.65 3.56 -4.78
CA ILE A 65 6.30 2.69 -5.92
C ILE A 65 5.20 3.31 -6.79
N LEU A 66 4.22 4.01 -6.22
CA LEU A 66 3.21 4.71 -7.01
C LEU A 66 3.84 5.83 -7.87
N VAL A 67 4.83 6.54 -7.34
CA VAL A 67 5.56 7.56 -8.11
C VAL A 67 6.42 6.91 -9.20
N TRP A 68 7.15 5.84 -8.85
CA TRP A 68 7.97 5.08 -9.80
C TRP A 68 7.12 4.50 -10.94
N GLY A 69 5.92 4.00 -10.63
CA GLY A 69 4.98 3.47 -11.63
C GLY A 69 4.54 4.50 -12.67
N GLY A 70 4.72 5.80 -12.39
CA GLY A 70 4.41 6.86 -13.34
C GLY A 70 5.13 6.75 -14.68
N ASP A 71 6.35 6.24 -14.68
CA ASP A 71 7.16 6.10 -15.92
C ASP A 71 6.46 5.24 -16.98
N GLU A 72 5.77 4.18 -16.57
CA GLU A 72 5.02 3.28 -17.46
C GLU A 72 3.89 4.04 -18.19
N PHE A 73 3.29 5.02 -17.53
CA PHE A 73 2.17 5.82 -18.06
C PHE A 73 2.61 7.17 -18.65
N LYS A 74 3.91 7.46 -18.72
CA LYS A 74 4.47 8.76 -19.09
C LYS A 74 3.95 9.89 -18.19
N GLU A 75 3.69 9.56 -16.93
CA GLU A 75 3.28 10.47 -15.87
C GLU A 75 4.49 10.84 -15.00
N ASN A 76 4.49 12.07 -14.52
CA ASN A 76 5.54 12.58 -13.65
C ASN A 76 4.89 13.19 -12.38
N PRO A 77 4.47 12.35 -11.42
CA PRO A 77 3.83 12.85 -10.22
C PRO A 77 4.80 13.65 -9.33
N ASP A 78 4.32 14.75 -8.79
CA ASP A 78 5.05 15.54 -7.79
C ASP A 78 5.20 14.75 -6.48
N PHE A 79 4.20 13.91 -6.14
CA PHE A 79 4.23 13.01 -4.97
C PHE A 79 3.20 11.87 -5.08
N GLY A 80 3.36 10.87 -4.23
CA GLY A 80 2.45 9.73 -4.11
C GLY A 80 1.77 9.66 -2.74
N VAL A 81 0.55 9.11 -2.69
CA VAL A 81 -0.22 8.85 -1.47
C VAL A 81 -0.77 7.43 -1.48
N TYR A 82 -0.47 6.67 -0.42
CA TYR A 82 -0.98 5.33 -0.18
C TYR A 82 -1.66 5.25 1.19
N ASN A 83 -2.85 4.67 1.30
CA ASN A 83 -3.54 4.58 2.58
C ASN A 83 -2.99 3.44 3.45
N MET A 84 -2.71 3.75 4.72
CA MET A 84 -2.24 2.76 5.71
C MET A 84 -3.21 1.60 5.88
N GLY A 85 -4.53 1.86 5.80
CA GLY A 85 -5.57 0.85 5.91
C GLY A 85 -5.58 -0.17 4.76
N GLY A 86 -5.02 0.20 3.62
CA GLY A 86 -4.85 -0.67 2.45
C GLY A 86 -3.72 -1.68 2.58
N ILE A 87 -2.76 -1.46 3.49
CA ILE A 87 -1.61 -2.33 3.73
C ILE A 87 -2.01 -3.42 4.73
N ARG A 88 -2.09 -4.68 4.31
CA ARG A 88 -2.73 -5.75 5.08
C ARG A 88 -1.78 -6.76 5.69
N ALA A 89 -0.51 -6.75 5.31
CA ALA A 89 0.55 -7.63 5.83
C ALA A 89 1.89 -6.90 5.89
N ALA A 90 2.86 -7.49 6.56
CA ALA A 90 4.27 -7.08 6.54
C ALA A 90 5.01 -7.84 5.44
N LEU A 91 6.15 -7.31 4.98
CA LEU A 91 7.11 -8.02 4.15
C LEU A 91 8.21 -8.61 5.06
N PRO A 92 8.56 -9.90 4.91
CA PRO A 92 9.70 -10.50 5.62
C PRO A 92 11.04 -9.99 5.05
N GLU A 93 12.14 -10.27 5.73
CA GLU A 93 13.47 -10.14 5.17
C GLU A 93 13.75 -11.28 4.19
N GLY A 94 14.50 -11.01 3.13
CA GLY A 94 14.90 -12.00 2.15
C GLY A 94 13.96 -12.10 0.96
N ASN A 95 13.73 -13.31 0.45
CA ASN A 95 12.92 -13.52 -0.75
C ASN A 95 11.46 -13.13 -0.55
N ILE A 96 10.93 -12.39 -1.52
CA ILE A 96 9.54 -11.97 -1.58
C ILE A 96 8.87 -12.70 -2.74
N THR A 97 7.75 -13.34 -2.44
CA THR A 97 6.94 -14.07 -3.42
C THR A 97 5.77 -13.22 -3.93
N TYR A 98 5.14 -13.69 -5.01
CA TYR A 98 3.87 -13.12 -5.46
C TYR A 98 2.82 -13.10 -4.34
N GLY A 99 2.73 -14.20 -3.56
CA GLY A 99 1.80 -14.33 -2.45
C GLY A 99 2.05 -13.29 -1.35
N ASP A 100 3.31 -12.94 -1.05
CA ASP A 100 3.63 -11.90 -0.08
C ASP A 100 3.11 -10.54 -0.54
N ILE A 101 3.27 -10.20 -1.82
CA ILE A 101 2.73 -8.95 -2.37
C ILE A 101 1.20 -8.96 -2.36
N LEU A 102 0.56 -10.08 -2.70
CA LEU A 102 -0.89 -10.21 -2.62
C LEU A 102 -1.39 -10.03 -1.18
N ASN A 103 -0.68 -10.55 -0.18
CA ASN A 103 -1.03 -10.36 1.22
C ASN A 103 -0.89 -8.90 1.68
N VAL A 104 0.11 -8.18 1.18
CA VAL A 104 0.31 -6.75 1.47
C VAL A 104 -0.75 -5.89 0.80
N ALA A 105 -1.05 -6.14 -0.48
CA ALA A 105 -1.99 -5.37 -1.31
C ALA A 105 -3.07 -6.30 -1.91
N PRO A 106 -4.03 -6.81 -1.10
CA PRO A 106 -5.00 -7.79 -1.55
C PRO A 106 -6.15 -7.23 -2.38
N PHE A 107 -6.30 -5.91 -2.39
CA PHE A 107 -7.39 -5.24 -3.09
C PHE A 107 -7.07 -5.07 -4.58
N GLU A 108 -8.10 -5.11 -5.42
CA GLU A 108 -8.02 -4.83 -6.85
C GLU A 108 -8.11 -3.32 -7.09
N ASN A 109 -7.16 -2.58 -6.49
CA ASN A 109 -7.03 -1.14 -6.72
C ASN A 109 -6.11 -0.88 -7.90
N HIS A 110 -6.51 0.04 -8.77
CA HIS A 110 -5.69 0.49 -9.89
C HIS A 110 -4.89 1.73 -9.51
N ILE A 111 -3.75 1.92 -10.16
CA ILE A 111 -3.01 3.18 -10.02
C ILE A 111 -3.82 4.32 -10.63
N CYS A 112 -3.77 5.48 -9.97
CA CYS A 112 -4.47 6.67 -10.41
C CYS A 112 -3.55 7.89 -10.33
N PHE A 113 -3.39 8.56 -11.45
CA PHE A 113 -2.72 9.85 -11.54
C PHE A 113 -3.76 10.94 -11.71
N LEU A 114 -3.67 11.97 -10.91
CA LEU A 114 -4.63 13.08 -10.90
C LEU A 114 -3.95 14.40 -10.56
N SER A 115 -4.60 15.50 -10.89
CA SER A 115 -4.11 16.83 -10.56
C SER A 115 -4.97 17.46 -9.47
N LEU A 116 -4.32 18.09 -8.49
CA LEU A 116 -4.95 18.89 -7.43
C LEU A 116 -4.32 20.29 -7.40
N THR A 117 -5.13 21.30 -7.13
CA THR A 117 -4.61 22.64 -6.78
C THR A 117 -3.95 22.61 -5.40
N GLY A 118 -3.00 23.49 -5.13
CA GLY A 118 -2.24 23.45 -3.88
C GLY A 118 -3.10 23.70 -2.64
N ASP A 119 -4.21 24.45 -2.74
CA ASP A 119 -5.19 24.57 -1.67
C ASP A 119 -5.84 23.20 -1.36
N LYS A 120 -6.09 22.36 -2.38
CA LYS A 120 -6.60 20.99 -2.23
C LYS A 120 -5.54 20.03 -1.72
N VAL A 121 -4.28 20.19 -2.10
CA VAL A 121 -3.15 19.46 -1.49
C VAL A 121 -3.03 19.78 -0.01
N LEU A 122 -3.15 21.05 0.38
CA LEU A 122 -3.16 21.44 1.79
C LEU A 122 -4.39 20.89 2.55
N GLN A 123 -5.55 20.83 1.88
CA GLN A 123 -6.73 20.16 2.45
C GLN A 123 -6.47 18.66 2.65
N LEU A 124 -5.94 17.96 1.64
CA LEU A 124 -5.56 16.55 1.72
C LEU A 124 -4.62 16.27 2.90
N PHE A 125 -3.58 17.08 3.07
CA PHE A 125 -2.64 16.90 4.17
C PHE A 125 -3.26 17.19 5.55
N ARG A 126 -4.26 18.09 5.66
CA ARG A 126 -5.05 18.26 6.90
C ARG A 126 -5.93 17.05 7.18
N GLU A 127 -6.55 16.46 6.15
CA GLU A 127 -7.34 15.23 6.26
C GLU A 127 -6.46 14.06 6.71
N MET A 128 -5.27 13.90 6.12
CA MET A 128 -4.28 12.91 6.54
C MET A 128 -3.81 13.14 7.98
N ALA A 129 -3.59 14.39 8.39
CA ALA A 129 -3.19 14.74 9.75
C ALA A 129 -4.26 14.33 10.78
N SER A 130 -5.54 14.54 10.49
CA SER A 130 -6.66 14.13 11.36
C SER A 130 -6.71 12.60 11.57
N ARG A 131 -6.16 11.85 10.64
CA ARG A 131 -6.03 10.38 10.69
C ARG A 131 -4.68 9.92 11.29
N ARG A 132 -3.86 10.85 11.77
CA ARG A 132 -2.51 10.62 12.31
C ARG A 132 -1.50 10.09 11.28
N GLY A 133 -1.63 10.51 10.02
CA GLY A 133 -0.74 10.17 8.92
C GLY A 133 -1.28 9.06 8.02
N GLU A 134 -0.83 9.09 6.80
CA GLU A 134 -0.97 8.07 5.75
C GLU A 134 0.38 7.96 5.04
N GLY A 135 0.55 6.97 4.16
CA GLY A 135 1.77 6.82 3.36
C GLY A 135 1.94 7.98 2.38
N VAL A 136 3.11 8.57 2.36
CA VAL A 136 3.50 9.60 1.39
C VAL A 136 4.86 9.28 0.79
N SER A 137 5.05 9.66 -0.47
CA SER A 137 6.31 9.42 -1.17
C SER A 137 7.43 10.35 -0.69
N HIS A 138 8.66 9.99 -1.08
CA HIS A 138 9.85 10.80 -0.83
C HIS A 138 9.65 12.25 -1.25
N GLY A 139 10.20 13.18 -0.45
CA GLY A 139 10.08 14.63 -0.67
C GLY A 139 8.92 15.29 0.06
N VAL A 140 7.87 14.55 0.45
CA VAL A 140 6.81 15.07 1.30
C VAL A 140 7.27 15.10 2.75
N GLN A 141 7.00 16.21 3.44
CA GLN A 141 7.28 16.38 4.88
C GLN A 141 6.05 16.98 5.56
N LEU A 142 5.45 16.22 6.47
CA LEU A 142 4.29 16.64 7.26
C LEU A 142 4.65 16.63 8.75
N VAL A 143 4.32 17.72 9.44
CA VAL A 143 4.37 17.78 10.90
C VAL A 143 2.94 17.83 11.40
N ILE A 144 2.58 16.89 12.27
CA ILE A 144 1.24 16.71 12.82
C ILE A 144 1.31 16.90 14.32
N SER A 145 0.41 17.71 14.88
CA SER A 145 0.28 17.87 16.33
C SER A 145 -0.37 16.65 16.99
N LYS A 146 -0.19 16.50 18.30
CA LYS A 146 -0.81 15.40 19.09
C LYS A 146 -2.33 15.34 18.98
N ASP A 147 -2.99 16.46 18.74
CA ASP A 147 -4.45 16.55 18.55
C ASP A 147 -4.86 16.34 17.06
N GLY A 148 -3.94 15.92 16.20
CA GLY A 148 -4.22 15.54 14.81
C GLY A 148 -4.36 16.71 13.85
N LYS A 149 -3.78 17.87 14.15
CA LYS A 149 -3.78 19.02 13.24
C LYS A 149 -2.48 19.08 12.44
N LEU A 150 -2.59 19.50 11.19
CA LEU A 150 -1.43 19.78 10.34
C LEU A 150 -0.74 21.06 10.86
N VAL A 151 0.52 20.94 11.27
CA VAL A 151 1.36 22.05 11.72
C VAL A 151 2.15 22.63 10.54
N SER A 152 2.75 21.76 9.74
CA SER A 152 3.44 22.18 8.51
C SER A 152 3.36 21.09 7.44
N ALA A 153 3.46 21.53 6.18
CA ALA A 153 3.51 20.64 5.01
C ALA A 153 4.51 21.21 4.01
N LYS A 154 5.46 20.36 3.59
CA LYS A 154 6.45 20.74 2.57
C LYS A 154 6.57 19.65 1.53
N LEU A 155 6.92 20.05 0.33
CA LEU A 155 7.27 19.17 -0.78
C LEU A 155 8.65 19.58 -1.31
N HIS A 156 9.62 18.67 -1.28
CA HIS A 156 11.03 18.93 -1.61
C HIS A 156 11.60 20.16 -0.88
N GLY A 157 11.29 20.27 0.41
CA GLY A 157 11.74 21.34 1.30
C GLY A 157 11.03 22.69 1.11
N LYS A 158 10.09 22.81 0.17
CA LYS A 158 9.33 24.05 -0.10
C LYS A 158 7.91 23.93 0.45
N ASP A 159 7.37 25.03 0.92
CA ASP A 159 5.96 25.10 1.31
C ASP A 159 5.05 24.88 0.08
N ILE A 160 3.88 24.31 0.32
CA ILE A 160 2.88 24.10 -0.74
C ILE A 160 2.33 25.45 -1.18
N ASP A 161 2.48 25.77 -2.47
CA ASP A 161 1.88 26.96 -3.08
C ASP A 161 0.38 26.69 -3.39
N PRO A 162 -0.56 27.38 -2.74
CA PRO A 162 -1.99 27.14 -2.94
C PRO A 162 -2.46 27.35 -4.40
N ALA A 163 -1.76 28.20 -5.16
CA ALA A 163 -2.14 28.54 -6.53
C ALA A 163 -1.57 27.57 -7.59
N LYS A 164 -0.53 26.79 -7.21
CA LYS A 164 0.09 25.82 -8.12
C LYS A 164 -0.79 24.56 -8.24
N THR A 165 -0.72 23.92 -9.39
CA THR A 165 -1.28 22.56 -9.58
C THR A 165 -0.19 21.52 -9.36
N TYR A 166 -0.53 20.45 -8.64
CA TYR A 166 0.35 19.33 -8.34
C TYR A 166 -0.19 18.05 -8.97
N ARG A 167 0.71 17.24 -9.52
CA ARG A 167 0.40 15.91 -10.03
C ARG A 167 0.60 14.87 -8.95
N VAL A 168 -0.42 14.07 -8.66
CA VAL A 168 -0.44 13.11 -7.55
C VAL A 168 -0.65 11.69 -8.09
N ALA A 169 0.17 10.75 -7.63
CA ALA A 169 -0.05 9.32 -7.81
C ALA A 169 -0.77 8.75 -6.59
N THR A 170 -1.83 7.98 -6.79
CA THR A 170 -2.59 7.37 -5.70
C THR A 170 -3.34 6.12 -6.20
N LEU A 171 -4.27 5.61 -5.41
CA LEU A 171 -5.18 4.53 -5.75
C LEU A 171 -6.49 5.10 -6.28
N ASP A 172 -7.10 4.41 -7.24
CA ASP A 172 -8.45 4.73 -7.73
C ASP A 172 -9.48 4.82 -6.58
N TYR A 173 -9.34 3.93 -5.59
CA TYR A 173 -10.12 3.94 -4.35
C TYR A 173 -10.01 5.27 -3.60
N LEU A 174 -8.79 5.79 -3.40
CA LEU A 174 -8.56 7.07 -2.72
C LEU A 174 -9.00 8.25 -3.59
N ALA A 175 -8.81 8.14 -4.90
CA ALA A 175 -9.23 9.18 -5.84
C ALA A 175 -10.75 9.47 -5.78
N GLN A 176 -11.56 8.56 -5.25
CA GLN A 176 -12.99 8.75 -5.01
C GLN A 176 -13.30 9.52 -3.72
N GLY A 177 -12.29 9.84 -2.90
CA GLY A 177 -12.44 10.50 -1.59
C GLY A 177 -12.71 9.53 -0.46
N ASN A 178 -12.41 8.24 -0.65
CA ASN A 178 -12.52 7.25 0.41
C ASN A 178 -11.49 7.50 1.52
N ASP A 179 -11.65 6.80 2.63
CA ASP A 179 -10.86 6.99 3.84
C ASP A 179 -10.89 8.43 4.41
N GLY A 180 -11.93 9.22 4.05
CA GLY A 180 -12.06 10.60 4.49
C GLY A 180 -11.08 11.57 3.85
N LEU A 181 -10.46 11.18 2.72
CA LEU A 181 -9.58 12.04 1.93
C LEU A 181 -10.39 12.78 0.84
N GLU A 182 -11.32 13.61 1.31
CA GLU A 182 -12.33 14.31 0.50
C GLU A 182 -11.72 15.26 -0.54
N ALA A 183 -10.50 15.78 -0.28
CA ALA A 183 -9.79 16.65 -1.20
C ALA A 183 -9.62 16.01 -2.60
N PHE A 184 -9.51 14.69 -2.68
CA PHE A 184 -9.41 13.96 -3.94
C PHE A 184 -10.66 14.10 -4.83
N LYS A 185 -11.83 14.42 -4.28
CA LYS A 185 -13.04 14.68 -5.07
C LYS A 185 -12.91 15.91 -5.97
N SER A 186 -11.97 16.81 -5.67
CA SER A 186 -11.68 18.01 -6.49
C SER A 186 -10.65 17.75 -7.58
N LYS A 187 -10.32 16.49 -7.87
CA LYS A 187 -9.33 16.08 -8.87
C LYS A 187 -9.70 16.51 -10.28
N THR A 188 -8.67 16.78 -11.07
CA THR A 188 -8.75 17.02 -12.51
C THR A 188 -7.69 16.16 -13.23
N ASN A 189 -7.74 16.11 -14.55
CA ASN A 189 -6.75 15.41 -15.41
C ASN A 189 -6.47 13.99 -14.92
N VAL A 190 -7.51 13.18 -14.74
CA VAL A 190 -7.39 11.81 -14.22
C VAL A 190 -6.89 10.88 -15.31
N VAL A 191 -5.86 10.09 -14.96
CA VAL A 191 -5.39 8.93 -15.71
C VAL A 191 -5.43 7.75 -14.75
N SER A 192 -6.31 6.79 -15.00
CA SER A 192 -6.48 5.60 -14.16
C SER A 192 -6.95 4.46 -15.06
N PRO A 193 -6.02 3.68 -15.62
CA PRO A 193 -6.38 2.48 -16.40
C PRO A 193 -7.06 1.48 -15.47
N ASP A 194 -8.02 0.73 -15.99
CA ASP A 194 -8.86 -0.20 -15.25
C ASP A 194 -8.68 -1.67 -15.67
N ASP A 195 -7.57 -1.98 -16.30
CA ASP A 195 -7.21 -3.32 -16.72
C ASP A 195 -6.25 -4.01 -15.72
N GLU A 196 -6.31 -5.32 -15.64
CA GLU A 196 -5.59 -6.15 -14.65
C GLU A 196 -4.07 -5.86 -14.58
N PRO A 197 -3.31 -5.65 -15.67
CA PRO A 197 -1.90 -5.33 -15.60
C PRO A 197 -1.57 -4.06 -14.80
N HIS A 198 -2.53 -3.16 -14.64
CA HIS A 198 -2.39 -1.88 -13.97
C HIS A 198 -2.95 -1.86 -12.53
N ASP A 199 -3.37 -3.03 -12.01
CA ASP A 199 -3.55 -3.20 -10.58
C ASP A 199 -2.25 -2.84 -9.85
N VAL A 200 -2.37 -2.11 -8.75
CA VAL A 200 -1.21 -1.67 -7.97
C VAL A 200 -0.33 -2.83 -7.51
N ARG A 201 -0.90 -4.02 -7.27
CA ARG A 201 -0.12 -5.21 -6.91
C ARG A 201 0.87 -5.60 -8.02
N TYR A 202 0.51 -5.47 -9.31
CA TYR A 202 1.42 -5.79 -10.41
C TYR A 202 2.50 -4.71 -10.56
N ILE A 203 2.19 -3.45 -10.30
CA ILE A 203 3.19 -2.37 -10.26
C ILE A 203 4.20 -2.63 -9.14
N ILE A 204 3.73 -3.05 -7.95
CA ILE A 204 4.62 -3.47 -6.85
C ILE A 204 5.50 -4.65 -7.28
N ILE A 205 4.93 -5.68 -7.89
CA ILE A 205 5.68 -6.85 -8.39
C ILE A 205 6.72 -6.42 -9.42
N ASN A 206 6.38 -5.54 -10.35
CA ASN A 206 7.29 -5.05 -11.39
C ASN A 206 8.44 -4.24 -10.77
N TYR A 207 8.17 -3.44 -9.73
CA TYR A 207 9.21 -2.74 -8.96
C TYR A 207 10.19 -3.73 -8.32
N PHE A 208 9.71 -4.78 -7.66
CA PHE A 208 10.56 -5.81 -7.08
C PHE A 208 11.38 -6.55 -8.13
N ARG A 209 10.78 -6.92 -9.27
CA ARG A 209 11.46 -7.56 -10.39
C ARG A 209 12.53 -6.66 -11.01
N HIS A 210 12.26 -5.36 -11.12
CA HIS A 210 13.23 -4.38 -11.60
C HIS A 210 14.48 -4.37 -10.72
N HIS A 211 14.32 -4.27 -9.39
CA HIS A 211 15.43 -4.31 -8.44
C HIS A 211 16.16 -5.66 -8.46
N ALA A 212 15.44 -6.76 -8.58
CA ALA A 212 16.04 -8.10 -8.70
C ALA A 212 16.90 -8.24 -9.96
N ALA A 213 16.47 -7.69 -11.09
CA ALA A 213 17.24 -7.69 -12.33
C ALA A 213 18.57 -6.91 -12.20
N GLU A 214 18.59 -5.89 -11.33
CA GLU A 214 19.80 -5.14 -10.99
C GLU A 214 20.65 -5.83 -9.88
N GLY A 215 20.22 -7.00 -9.37
CA GLY A 215 20.88 -7.69 -8.26
C GLY A 215 20.70 -7.01 -6.89
N LYS A 216 19.78 -6.07 -6.77
CA LYS A 216 19.52 -5.28 -5.56
C LYS A 216 18.38 -5.86 -4.73
N ALA A 217 18.47 -5.70 -3.40
CA ALA A 217 17.34 -5.87 -2.51
C ALA A 217 16.61 -4.53 -2.37
N VAL A 218 15.28 -4.59 -2.23
CA VAL A 218 14.47 -3.43 -1.89
C VAL A 218 14.75 -3.03 -0.44
N ASP A 219 15.05 -1.76 -0.21
CA ASP A 219 15.40 -1.20 1.10
C ASP A 219 14.73 0.18 1.25
N ALA A 220 13.65 0.24 2.00
CA ALA A 220 12.98 1.49 2.36
C ALA A 220 13.11 1.71 3.86
N ARG A 221 13.21 2.96 4.27
CA ARG A 221 13.44 3.38 5.67
C ARG A 221 12.46 4.46 6.08
N VAL A 222 12.27 4.59 7.38
CA VAL A 222 11.62 5.77 7.97
C VAL A 222 12.55 6.97 7.79
N GLU A 223 12.06 8.04 7.19
CA GLU A 223 12.83 9.24 6.81
C GLU A 223 12.37 10.51 7.53
N GLY A 224 11.32 10.41 8.36
CA GLY A 224 10.69 11.58 8.97
C GLY A 224 9.75 12.34 8.01
N ARG A 225 9.16 11.62 7.06
CA ARG A 225 8.17 12.19 6.12
C ARG A 225 6.91 12.65 6.85
N VAL A 226 6.51 11.93 7.89
CA VAL A 226 5.37 12.27 8.74
C VAL A 226 5.79 12.17 10.20
N THR A 227 5.82 13.30 10.90
CA THR A 227 6.25 13.38 12.30
C THR A 227 5.14 13.91 13.21
N LEU A 228 5.13 13.44 14.46
CA LEU A 228 4.24 13.95 15.51
C LEU A 228 5.01 14.93 16.42
N GLN A 229 4.37 16.06 16.74
CA GLN A 229 4.92 17.11 17.63
C GLN A 229 4.08 17.23 18.90
#